data_aa3d81068ed0a8ace5625db771e03d2f
#
_entry.id   aa3d81068ed0a8ace5625db771e03d2f
#
_cell.length_a   1.000
_cell.length_b   1.000
_cell.length_c   1.000
_cell.angle_alpha   90.00
_cell.angle_beta   90.00
_cell.angle_gamma   90.00
#
_symmetry.space_group_name_H-M   'P 1'
#
loop_
_entity.id
_entity.type
_entity.pdbx_description
1 polymer ?
#
loop_
_entity_poly.entity_id
_entity_poly.type
_entity_poly.pdbx_seq_one_letter_code
_entity_poly.pdbx_strand_id
1 'polypeptide(L)'
;MYIGSTAKERPDHFVIIQSGDSPTDILALMEEKQIFNLILDGKNCDAAIFELPEFREVFENINIIHLSNFNIDKSKILYSLKNAVRLEIRKCKYKGKEPIDWSVFTQLEEVFTLYSKRFIHLFMHPVLKTIFIEKFTEENYQFPENEILHTLSIEGSVSCDWSTLNHFTKLEALYLSEIKSLRGISWLGNFNNLNELDLSLCKNVEAITETVSTVETLKYLHIFQSGVIESLQSLANLTNLEELIIENKGKLVDKNISFLHTIPNLEYSIEIGSFSVGS
;
A
#
# COMPACT_ATOMS: atom_id res chain seq x y z
N MET A 1 -8.16 20.52 -19.92
CA MET A 1 -8.85 20.07 -18.68
C MET A 1 -10.07 19.23 -19.03
N TYR A 2 -10.27 18.13 -18.34
CA TYR A 2 -11.46 17.26 -18.49
C TYR A 2 -11.68 16.46 -17.21
N ILE A 3 -12.89 15.87 -17.08
CA ILE A 3 -13.21 15.01 -15.94
C ILE A 3 -12.96 13.55 -16.33
N GLY A 4 -12.24 12.82 -15.51
CA GLY A 4 -11.98 11.39 -15.66
C GLY A 4 -12.34 10.59 -14.43
N SER A 5 -12.39 9.26 -14.56
CA SER A 5 -12.59 8.32 -13.46
C SER A 5 -11.50 7.24 -13.51
N THR A 6 -11.00 6.80 -12.38
CA THR A 6 -9.86 5.89 -12.30
C THR A 6 -10.22 4.41 -12.29
N ALA A 7 -11.43 4.01 -11.94
CA ALA A 7 -11.86 2.62 -11.97
C ALA A 7 -13.39 2.49 -11.98
N LYS A 8 -13.89 1.32 -12.47
CA LYS A 8 -15.31 1.01 -12.45
C LYS A 8 -15.89 0.82 -11.04
N GLU A 9 -15.09 0.48 -10.08
CA GLU A 9 -15.51 0.08 -8.72
C GLU A 9 -15.40 1.19 -7.67
N ARG A 10 -14.67 2.27 -7.94
CA ARG A 10 -14.63 3.49 -7.12
C ARG A 10 -14.89 4.68 -8.02
N PRO A 11 -16.05 5.32 -7.92
CA PRO A 11 -16.41 6.46 -8.76
C PRO A 11 -15.79 7.77 -8.28
N ASP A 12 -14.51 7.76 -7.87
CA ASP A 12 -13.79 8.99 -7.61
C ASP A 12 -13.61 9.72 -8.94
N HIS A 13 -14.28 10.84 -9.09
CA HIS A 13 -14.10 11.71 -10.22
C HIS A 13 -12.92 12.64 -9.98
N PHE A 14 -12.14 12.88 -11.02
CA PHE A 14 -10.95 13.72 -10.98
C PHE A 14 -11.00 14.79 -12.06
N VAL A 15 -10.53 15.97 -11.72
CA VAL A 15 -10.15 16.98 -12.70
C VAL A 15 -8.74 16.65 -13.20
N ILE A 16 -8.60 16.47 -14.50
CA ILE A 16 -7.32 16.17 -15.12
C ILE A 16 -6.76 17.47 -15.73
N ILE A 17 -5.64 17.93 -15.19
CA ILE A 17 -5.00 19.20 -15.61
C ILE A 17 -4.01 18.93 -16.73
N GLN A 18 -4.01 19.83 -17.71
CA GLN A 18 -3.08 19.85 -18.84
C GLN A 18 -2.30 21.18 -18.88
N SER A 19 -1.19 21.18 -19.61
CA SER A 19 -0.42 22.40 -19.83
C SER A 19 -1.27 23.46 -20.52
N GLY A 20 -1.28 24.67 -19.93
CA GLY A 20 -2.04 25.82 -20.45
C GLY A 20 -3.47 25.94 -19.90
N ASP A 21 -3.93 25.01 -19.05
CA ASP A 21 -5.21 25.18 -18.35
C ASP A 21 -5.15 26.36 -17.38
N SER A 22 -6.23 27.14 -17.34
CA SER A 22 -6.37 28.30 -16.45
C SER A 22 -6.70 27.85 -15.02
N PRO A 23 -5.98 28.33 -13.99
CA PRO A 23 -6.33 28.05 -12.59
C PRO A 23 -7.77 28.45 -12.23
N THR A 24 -8.23 29.57 -12.74
CA THR A 24 -9.60 30.08 -12.52
C THR A 24 -10.65 29.11 -13.10
N ASP A 25 -10.40 28.59 -14.30
CA ASP A 25 -11.32 27.63 -14.93
C ASP A 25 -11.30 26.28 -14.21
N ILE A 26 -10.14 25.87 -13.69
CA ILE A 26 -10.00 24.66 -12.88
C ILE A 26 -10.84 24.80 -11.60
N LEU A 27 -10.68 25.89 -10.86
CA LEU A 27 -11.44 26.16 -9.63
C LEU A 27 -12.94 26.20 -9.89
N ALA A 28 -13.36 26.92 -10.94
CA ALA A 28 -14.77 27.00 -11.33
C ALA A 28 -15.35 25.59 -11.64
N LEU A 29 -14.58 24.74 -12.35
CA LEU A 29 -15.00 23.36 -12.63
C LEU A 29 -15.06 22.51 -11.36
N MET A 30 -14.07 22.62 -10.45
CA MET A 30 -14.04 21.92 -9.18
C MET A 30 -15.27 22.26 -8.35
N GLU A 31 -15.61 23.53 -8.23
CA GLU A 31 -16.78 24.03 -7.50
C GLU A 31 -18.09 23.60 -8.17
N GLU A 32 -18.24 23.81 -9.49
CA GLU A 32 -19.46 23.44 -10.22
C GLU A 32 -19.78 21.94 -10.07
N LYS A 33 -18.76 21.09 -10.13
CA LYS A 33 -18.91 19.63 -10.11
C LYS A 33 -18.73 19.03 -8.71
N GLN A 34 -18.35 19.83 -7.71
CA GLN A 34 -18.01 19.36 -6.34
C GLN A 34 -16.93 18.27 -6.35
N ILE A 35 -15.92 18.42 -7.24
CA ILE A 35 -14.79 17.49 -7.41
C ILE A 35 -13.51 18.16 -6.93
N PHE A 36 -12.96 17.70 -5.81
CA PHE A 36 -11.72 18.23 -5.21
C PHE A 36 -10.56 17.24 -5.34
N ASN A 37 -10.57 16.45 -6.40
CA ASN A 37 -9.56 15.45 -6.71
C ASN A 37 -8.88 15.81 -8.02
N LEU A 38 -7.54 15.73 -8.07
CA LEU A 38 -6.75 16.10 -9.24
C LEU A 38 -5.87 14.95 -9.75
N ILE A 39 -5.72 14.89 -11.07
CA ILE A 39 -4.66 14.10 -11.73
C ILE A 39 -3.73 15.05 -12.46
N LEU A 40 -2.43 14.92 -12.16
CA LEU A 40 -1.34 15.61 -12.82
C LEU A 40 -0.36 14.59 -13.39
N ASP A 41 -0.12 14.67 -14.69
CA ASP A 41 0.88 13.82 -15.37
C ASP A 41 2.00 14.70 -15.95
N GLY A 42 3.23 14.48 -15.53
CA GLY A 42 4.40 15.20 -15.98
C GLY A 42 4.72 15.04 -17.48
N LYS A 43 4.00 14.18 -18.20
CA LYS A 43 4.04 14.14 -19.68
C LYS A 43 3.18 15.22 -20.31
N ASN A 44 2.15 15.68 -19.62
CA ASN A 44 1.15 16.60 -20.11
C ASN A 44 1.15 17.93 -19.36
N CYS A 45 1.90 18.03 -18.26
CA CYS A 45 1.95 19.21 -17.40
C CYS A 45 3.39 19.44 -16.91
N ASP A 46 3.86 20.68 -16.98
CA ASP A 46 5.18 21.05 -16.48
C ASP A 46 5.20 21.14 -14.95
N ALA A 47 6.29 20.69 -14.31
CA ALA A 47 6.47 20.80 -12.87
C ALA A 47 6.50 22.25 -12.35
N ALA A 48 6.72 23.24 -13.23
CA ALA A 48 6.63 24.65 -12.90
C ALA A 48 5.26 25.05 -12.32
N ILE A 49 4.18 24.31 -12.64
CA ILE A 49 2.84 24.55 -12.09
C ILE A 49 2.82 24.63 -10.56
N PHE A 50 3.66 23.82 -9.88
CA PHE A 50 3.75 23.81 -8.42
C PHE A 50 4.42 25.04 -7.82
N GLU A 51 5.06 25.87 -8.65
CA GLU A 51 5.74 27.10 -8.24
C GLU A 51 4.95 28.36 -8.63
N LEU A 52 3.87 28.21 -9.43
CA LEU A 52 3.05 29.32 -9.89
C LEU A 52 2.07 29.78 -8.78
N PRO A 53 2.14 31.05 -8.35
CA PRO A 53 1.27 31.57 -7.28
C PRO A 53 -0.22 31.42 -7.59
N GLU A 54 -0.61 31.52 -8.85
CA GLU A 54 -2.00 31.41 -9.32
C GLU A 54 -2.60 30.01 -9.14
N PHE A 55 -1.76 28.95 -9.05
CA PHE A 55 -2.21 27.58 -8.77
C PHE A 55 -2.32 27.28 -7.27
N ARG A 56 -1.88 28.19 -6.42
CA ARG A 56 -1.87 27.97 -4.97
C ARG A 56 -3.26 27.63 -4.44
N GLU A 57 -4.27 28.37 -4.84
CA GLU A 57 -5.65 28.15 -4.39
C GLU A 57 -6.20 26.81 -4.88
N VAL A 58 -5.85 26.39 -6.11
CA VAL A 58 -6.20 25.05 -6.61
C VAL A 58 -5.63 23.99 -5.67
N PHE A 59 -4.34 24.06 -5.33
CA PHE A 59 -3.67 23.07 -4.49
C PHE A 59 -4.09 23.12 -3.02
N GLU A 60 -4.55 24.26 -2.52
CA GLU A 60 -5.07 24.39 -1.14
C GLU A 60 -6.43 23.72 -0.95
N ASN A 61 -7.20 23.52 -2.03
CA ASN A 61 -8.55 22.93 -2.01
C ASN A 61 -8.61 21.46 -2.42
N ILE A 62 -7.49 20.74 -2.47
CA ILE A 62 -7.45 19.35 -2.93
C ILE A 62 -7.67 18.39 -1.77
N ASN A 63 -8.49 17.35 -2.02
CA ASN A 63 -8.60 16.19 -1.14
C ASN A 63 -7.70 15.04 -1.60
N ILE A 64 -7.80 14.65 -2.88
CA ILE A 64 -7.03 13.55 -3.46
C ILE A 64 -6.22 14.05 -4.63
N ILE A 65 -4.95 13.69 -4.69
CA ILE A 65 -4.10 14.00 -5.84
C ILE A 65 -3.32 12.79 -6.31
N HIS A 66 -3.35 12.56 -7.62
CA HIS A 66 -2.51 11.60 -8.30
C HIS A 66 -1.44 12.34 -9.10
N LEU A 67 -0.19 12.10 -8.73
CA LEU A 67 0.98 12.57 -9.47
C LEU A 67 1.61 11.42 -10.23
N SER A 68 1.90 11.61 -11.50
CA SER A 68 2.63 10.64 -12.29
C SER A 68 3.70 11.27 -13.18
N ASN A 69 4.79 10.52 -13.41
CA ASN A 69 5.84 10.89 -14.37
C ASN A 69 6.62 12.19 -14.07
N PHE A 70 6.59 12.71 -12.84
CA PHE A 70 7.36 13.89 -12.45
C PHE A 70 8.77 13.54 -11.95
N ASN A 71 9.70 14.49 -12.15
CA ASN A 71 10.96 14.51 -11.42
C ASN A 71 10.81 15.45 -10.22
N ILE A 72 10.84 14.86 -9.02
CA ILE A 72 10.70 15.59 -7.76
C ILE A 72 12.12 15.87 -7.24
N ASP A 73 12.69 16.97 -7.65
CA ASP A 73 14.02 17.43 -7.27
C ASP A 73 14.01 18.31 -6.03
N LYS A 74 12.92 19.03 -5.79
CA LYS A 74 12.71 19.91 -4.64
C LYS A 74 11.52 19.44 -3.80
N SER A 75 11.70 19.37 -2.49
CA SER A 75 10.63 18.99 -1.55
C SER A 75 9.41 19.92 -1.63
N LYS A 76 9.61 21.21 -1.95
CA LYS A 76 8.54 22.20 -2.09
C LYS A 76 7.48 21.83 -3.15
N ILE A 77 7.83 21.02 -4.18
CA ILE A 77 6.85 20.49 -5.13
C ILE A 77 5.77 19.69 -4.41
N LEU A 78 6.18 18.82 -3.48
CA LEU A 78 5.22 18.07 -2.67
C LEU A 78 4.53 18.96 -1.64
N TYR A 79 5.25 19.91 -1.02
CA TYR A 79 4.70 20.75 0.04
C TYR A 79 3.64 21.73 -0.44
N SER A 80 3.55 22.03 -1.75
CA SER A 80 2.39 22.72 -2.30
C SER A 80 1.08 21.92 -2.16
N LEU A 81 1.17 20.61 -1.93
CA LEU A 81 0.06 19.68 -1.81
C LEU A 81 -0.23 19.26 -0.35
N LYS A 82 0.26 20.02 0.62
CA LYS A 82 0.23 19.68 2.05
C LYS A 82 -1.16 19.50 2.67
N ASN A 83 -2.20 20.00 1.99
CA ASN A 83 -3.58 19.89 2.44
C ASN A 83 -4.28 18.62 1.93
N ALA A 84 -3.62 17.84 1.04
CA ALA A 84 -4.19 16.61 0.54
C ALA A 84 -4.45 15.61 1.68
N VAL A 85 -5.59 14.94 1.62
CA VAL A 85 -5.94 13.81 2.51
C VAL A 85 -5.37 12.50 1.96
N ARG A 86 -5.32 12.38 0.63
CA ARG A 86 -4.70 11.22 -0.06
C ARG A 86 -3.76 11.69 -1.16
N LEU A 87 -2.56 11.12 -1.17
CA LEU A 87 -1.51 11.43 -2.13
C LEU A 87 -0.99 10.16 -2.81
N GLU A 88 -1.20 10.06 -4.12
CA GLU A 88 -0.65 8.97 -4.93
C GLU A 88 0.46 9.49 -5.84
N ILE A 89 1.67 8.97 -5.67
CA ILE A 89 2.85 9.37 -6.43
C ILE A 89 3.38 8.17 -7.20
N ARG A 90 3.02 8.06 -8.47
CA ARG A 90 3.34 6.91 -9.31
C ARG A 90 4.34 7.27 -10.42
N LYS A 91 5.32 6.40 -10.66
CA LYS A 91 6.33 6.60 -11.72
C LYS A 91 7.08 7.93 -11.63
N CYS A 92 7.10 8.56 -10.46
CA CYS A 92 7.89 9.75 -10.17
C CYS A 92 9.31 9.38 -9.76
N LYS A 93 10.25 10.32 -9.89
CA LYS A 93 11.65 10.14 -9.50
C LYS A 93 12.06 11.21 -8.50
N TYR A 94 12.54 10.78 -7.34
CA TYR A 94 13.06 11.67 -6.31
C TYR A 94 14.56 11.94 -6.56
N LYS A 95 14.89 13.08 -7.20
CA LYS A 95 16.26 13.38 -7.65
C LYS A 95 17.04 14.31 -6.74
N GLY A 96 16.41 15.16 -5.96
CA GLY A 96 17.09 16.15 -5.10
C GLY A 96 17.86 15.51 -3.94
N LYS A 97 18.54 16.37 -3.16
CA LYS A 97 19.28 15.97 -1.95
C LYS A 97 18.57 16.35 -0.65
N GLU A 98 17.63 17.28 -0.71
CA GLU A 98 16.90 17.76 0.46
C GLU A 98 15.99 16.66 1.03
N PRO A 99 15.87 16.56 2.34
CA PRO A 99 14.90 15.68 2.97
C PRO A 99 13.47 16.01 2.50
N ILE A 100 12.62 14.99 2.46
CA ILE A 100 11.18 15.14 2.28
C ILE A 100 10.55 14.81 3.61
N ASP A 101 10.12 15.85 4.30
CA ASP A 101 9.50 15.75 5.62
C ASP A 101 8.00 15.53 5.46
N TRP A 102 7.55 14.35 5.82
CA TRP A 102 6.14 13.99 5.72
C TRP A 102 5.28 14.65 6.82
N SER A 103 5.88 15.11 7.92
CA SER A 103 5.14 15.77 9.01
C SER A 103 4.47 17.09 8.60
N VAL A 104 4.86 17.67 7.46
CA VAL A 104 4.21 18.88 6.92
C VAL A 104 2.81 18.63 6.37
N PHE A 105 2.44 17.37 6.10
CA PHE A 105 1.14 16.98 5.52
C PHE A 105 0.13 16.68 6.62
N THR A 106 -0.28 17.69 7.37
CA THR A 106 -1.05 17.52 8.62
C THR A 106 -2.42 16.87 8.50
N GLN A 107 -2.94 16.71 7.27
CA GLN A 107 -4.25 16.10 6.99
C GLN A 107 -4.12 14.78 6.21
N LEU A 108 -2.89 14.34 5.88
CA LEU A 108 -2.65 13.19 5.01
C LEU A 108 -2.98 11.88 5.74
N GLU A 109 -4.05 11.22 5.33
CA GLU A 109 -4.47 9.92 5.85
C GLU A 109 -3.95 8.73 5.03
N GLU A 110 -3.72 8.94 3.72
CA GLU A 110 -3.28 7.87 2.82
C GLU A 110 -2.15 8.33 1.90
N VAL A 111 -1.11 7.52 1.77
CA VAL A 111 -0.03 7.76 0.82
C VAL A 111 0.36 6.51 0.04
N PHE A 112 0.53 6.69 -1.27
CA PHE A 112 1.07 5.69 -2.20
C PHE A 112 2.29 6.30 -2.89
N THR A 113 3.48 5.73 -2.69
CA THR A 113 4.70 6.33 -3.23
C THR A 113 5.81 5.33 -3.48
N LEU A 114 6.73 5.69 -4.38
CA LEU A 114 8.02 5.04 -4.47
C LEU A 114 8.88 5.44 -3.27
N TYR A 115 9.60 4.49 -2.68
CA TYR A 115 10.51 4.79 -1.58
C TYR A 115 11.64 5.75 -1.97
N SER A 116 12.00 6.61 -1.04
CA SER A 116 13.20 7.44 -1.13
C SER A 116 13.89 7.53 0.22
N LYS A 117 15.22 7.36 0.25
CA LYS A 117 16.06 7.58 1.45
C LYS A 117 16.01 9.03 1.99
N ARG A 118 15.37 9.93 1.24
CA ARG A 118 15.11 11.32 1.65
C ARG A 118 13.90 11.47 2.56
N PHE A 119 13.09 10.42 2.70
CA PHE A 119 11.88 10.47 3.52
C PHE A 119 12.23 10.50 5.00
N ILE A 120 11.69 11.49 5.70
CA ILE A 120 11.71 11.56 7.15
C ILE A 120 10.30 11.65 7.69
N HIS A 121 10.07 11.10 8.88
CA HIS A 121 8.81 11.08 9.62
C HIS A 121 7.64 10.33 8.94
N LEU A 122 7.86 9.62 7.82
CA LEU A 122 6.78 8.92 7.12
C LEU A 122 6.09 7.88 8.00
N PHE A 123 6.86 6.95 8.57
CA PHE A 123 6.32 5.88 9.43
C PHE A 123 5.97 6.35 10.86
N MET A 124 6.31 7.58 11.22
CA MET A 124 5.98 8.22 12.50
C MET A 124 4.88 9.27 12.36
N HIS A 125 4.23 9.31 11.20
CA HIS A 125 3.26 10.35 10.90
C HIS A 125 2.03 10.26 11.82
N PRO A 126 1.58 11.38 12.45
CA PRO A 126 0.60 11.34 13.54
C PRO A 126 -0.85 11.12 13.11
N VAL A 127 -1.16 11.19 11.82
CA VAL A 127 -2.52 11.01 11.29
C VAL A 127 -2.60 10.04 10.11
N LEU A 128 -1.46 9.58 9.58
CA LEU A 128 -1.40 8.72 8.41
C LEU A 128 -1.81 7.29 8.77
N LYS A 129 -2.92 6.84 8.20
CA LYS A 129 -3.54 5.53 8.46
C LYS A 129 -3.13 4.47 7.46
N THR A 130 -2.77 4.89 6.24
CA THR A 130 -2.47 3.97 5.13
C THR A 130 -1.19 4.38 4.43
N ILE A 131 -0.24 3.45 4.35
CA ILE A 131 1.05 3.63 3.66
C ILE A 131 1.25 2.50 2.65
N PHE A 132 1.39 2.86 1.37
CA PHE A 132 1.83 1.96 0.31
C PHE A 132 3.16 2.43 -0.24
N ILE A 133 4.20 1.60 -0.11
CA ILE A 133 5.56 1.91 -0.56
C ILE A 133 6.04 0.87 -1.56
N GLU A 134 6.35 1.34 -2.77
CA GLU A 134 7.04 0.55 -3.78
C GLU A 134 8.56 0.77 -3.70
N LYS A 135 9.33 -0.26 -4.04
CA LYS A 135 10.80 -0.24 -4.11
C LYS A 135 11.48 0.20 -2.81
N PHE A 136 11.01 -0.34 -1.71
CA PHE A 136 11.67 -0.13 -0.41
C PHE A 136 13.09 -0.69 -0.44
N THR A 137 14.09 0.15 -0.13
CA THR A 137 15.53 -0.16 -0.28
C THR A 137 16.38 0.18 0.94
N GLU A 138 15.77 0.42 2.10
CA GLU A 138 16.51 0.76 3.33
C GLU A 138 16.98 -0.50 4.06
N GLU A 139 18.28 -0.75 4.02
CA GLU A 139 18.86 -1.89 4.73
C GLU A 139 18.93 -1.64 6.24
N ASN A 140 18.73 -2.69 7.02
CA ASN A 140 18.75 -2.65 8.50
C ASN A 140 17.76 -1.64 9.09
N TYR A 141 16.69 -1.32 8.37
CA TYR A 141 15.67 -0.42 8.87
C TYR A 141 14.94 -1.03 10.06
N GLN A 142 14.67 -0.18 11.06
CA GLN A 142 13.82 -0.51 12.19
C GLN A 142 12.59 0.39 12.13
N PHE A 143 11.43 -0.22 12.04
CA PHE A 143 10.17 0.52 12.03
C PHE A 143 9.92 1.14 13.39
N PRO A 144 9.55 2.43 13.46
CA PRO A 144 9.28 3.12 14.72
C PRO A 144 7.94 2.67 15.31
N GLU A 145 7.71 3.01 16.59
CA GLU A 145 6.40 2.89 17.19
C GLU A 145 5.38 3.79 16.50
N ASN A 146 4.20 3.24 16.18
CA ASN A 146 3.10 3.98 15.61
C ASN A 146 1.76 3.27 15.95
N GLU A 147 0.88 3.99 16.63
CA GLU A 147 -0.44 3.53 17.06
C GLU A 147 -1.58 4.03 16.14
N ILE A 148 -1.25 4.60 14.99
CA ILE A 148 -2.22 5.20 14.06
C ILE A 148 -2.32 4.41 12.77
N LEU A 149 -1.23 3.75 12.35
CA LEU A 149 -1.18 3.04 11.08
C LEU A 149 -2.06 1.79 11.11
N HIS A 150 -3.04 1.71 10.21
CA HIS A 150 -3.95 0.58 10.03
C HIS A 150 -3.58 -0.30 8.84
N THR A 151 -3.07 0.30 7.77
CA THR A 151 -2.72 -0.43 6.55
C THR A 151 -1.29 -0.13 6.13
N LEU A 152 -0.51 -1.17 5.91
CA LEU A 152 0.86 -1.08 5.42
C LEU A 152 1.09 -2.01 4.24
N SER A 153 1.56 -1.45 3.13
CA SER A 153 2.06 -2.20 1.99
C SER A 153 3.50 -1.85 1.71
N ILE A 154 4.35 -2.87 1.63
CA ILE A 154 5.76 -2.72 1.28
C ILE A 154 6.11 -3.68 0.15
N GLU A 155 6.55 -3.11 -0.96
CA GLU A 155 7.19 -3.82 -2.05
C GLU A 155 8.69 -3.52 -2.03
N GLY A 156 9.55 -4.54 -2.04
CA GLY A 156 10.98 -4.31 -2.12
C GLY A 156 11.82 -5.52 -1.75
N SER A 157 13.11 -5.42 -1.98
CA SER A 157 14.04 -6.54 -1.82
C SER A 157 15.22 -6.18 -0.91
N VAL A 158 14.92 -5.84 0.34
CA VAL A 158 15.95 -5.46 1.32
C VAL A 158 15.98 -6.40 2.51
N SER A 159 17.09 -6.37 3.22
CA SER A 159 17.24 -7.02 4.52
C SER A 159 17.03 -5.98 5.62
N CYS A 160 15.92 -6.08 6.33
CA CYS A 160 15.67 -5.30 7.53
C CYS A 160 15.12 -6.20 8.65
N ASP A 161 15.03 -5.67 9.84
CA ASP A 161 14.38 -6.37 10.95
C ASP A 161 12.87 -6.24 10.86
N TRP A 162 12.26 -7.18 10.15
CA TRP A 162 10.81 -7.22 9.92
C TRP A 162 10.01 -7.41 11.21
N SER A 163 10.62 -7.92 12.30
CA SER A 163 9.94 -8.08 13.58
C SER A 163 9.54 -6.74 14.20
N THR A 164 10.22 -5.65 13.83
CA THR A 164 9.87 -4.29 14.28
C THR A 164 8.55 -3.76 13.68
N LEU A 165 7.96 -4.45 12.70
CA LEU A 165 6.58 -4.15 12.28
C LEU A 165 5.56 -4.30 13.41
N ASN A 166 5.87 -5.08 14.46
CA ASN A 166 5.03 -5.18 15.65
C ASN A 166 4.86 -3.87 16.43
N HIS A 167 5.68 -2.85 16.13
CA HIS A 167 5.50 -1.50 16.65
C HIS A 167 4.25 -0.81 16.10
N PHE A 168 3.65 -1.35 15.05
CA PHE A 168 2.39 -0.85 14.48
C PHE A 168 1.20 -1.57 15.12
N THR A 169 0.90 -1.22 16.37
CA THR A 169 -0.04 -1.95 17.24
C THR A 169 -1.49 -1.94 16.77
N LYS A 170 -1.85 -1.04 15.85
CA LYS A 170 -3.19 -0.92 15.25
C LYS A 170 -3.29 -1.48 13.84
N LEU A 171 -2.23 -2.17 13.37
CA LEU A 171 -2.21 -2.68 12.01
C LEU A 171 -3.30 -3.74 11.80
N GLU A 172 -4.14 -3.50 10.81
CA GLU A 172 -5.26 -4.35 10.41
C GLU A 172 -4.99 -5.06 9.08
N ALA A 173 -4.24 -4.40 8.17
CA ALA A 173 -3.89 -4.97 6.88
C ALA A 173 -2.38 -4.84 6.59
N LEU A 174 -1.75 -5.95 6.20
CA LEU A 174 -0.33 -6.03 5.86
C LEU A 174 -0.11 -6.71 4.51
N TYR A 175 0.52 -6.00 3.59
CA TYR A 175 0.87 -6.49 2.26
C TYR A 175 2.38 -6.44 2.07
N LEU A 176 3.01 -7.59 1.91
CA LEU A 176 4.45 -7.73 1.71
C LEU A 176 4.72 -8.36 0.35
N SER A 177 5.39 -7.62 -0.54
CA SER A 177 5.63 -8.06 -1.91
C SER A 177 7.11 -7.98 -2.31
N GLU A 178 7.56 -8.98 -3.08
CA GLU A 178 8.92 -9.07 -3.64
C GLU A 178 10.06 -9.05 -2.61
N ILE A 179 9.79 -9.39 -1.34
CA ILE A 179 10.77 -9.33 -0.26
C ILE A 179 11.60 -10.63 -0.21
N LYS A 180 12.72 -10.62 -0.91
CA LYS A 180 13.61 -11.80 -0.99
C LYS A 180 14.32 -12.15 0.30
N SER A 181 14.50 -11.18 1.19
CA SER A 181 15.15 -11.37 2.49
C SER A 181 14.24 -11.91 3.57
N LEU A 182 12.92 -11.87 3.35
CA LEU A 182 11.93 -12.35 4.31
C LEU A 182 12.01 -13.88 4.42
N ARG A 183 12.42 -14.36 5.60
CA ARG A 183 12.51 -15.79 5.91
C ARG A 183 11.54 -16.15 7.04
N GLY A 184 11.92 -15.85 8.27
CA GLY A 184 11.05 -16.07 9.43
C GLY A 184 9.98 -14.99 9.55
N ILE A 185 8.73 -15.41 9.73
CA ILE A 185 7.57 -14.53 9.90
C ILE A 185 6.84 -14.77 11.21
N SER A 186 7.49 -15.45 12.19
CA SER A 186 6.88 -15.79 13.50
C SER A 186 6.39 -14.57 14.29
N TRP A 187 6.95 -13.38 14.02
CA TRP A 187 6.52 -12.12 14.57
C TRP A 187 5.08 -11.75 14.19
N LEU A 188 4.50 -12.32 13.12
CA LEU A 188 3.10 -12.12 12.74
C LEU A 188 2.13 -12.49 13.87
N GLY A 189 2.43 -13.51 14.66
CA GLY A 189 1.59 -13.92 15.78
C GLY A 189 1.45 -12.88 16.91
N ASN A 190 2.22 -11.79 16.89
CA ASN A 190 2.11 -10.72 17.87
C ASN A 190 1.08 -9.63 17.47
N PHE A 191 0.55 -9.66 16.25
CA PHE A 191 -0.51 -8.73 15.86
C PHE A 191 -1.87 -9.18 16.42
N ASN A 192 -2.51 -8.28 17.15
CA ASN A 192 -3.82 -8.55 17.74
C ASN A 192 -5.00 -8.05 16.89
N ASN A 193 -4.74 -7.24 15.88
CA ASN A 193 -5.76 -6.61 15.05
C ASN A 193 -5.64 -6.99 13.57
N LEU A 194 -4.60 -7.74 13.17
CA LEU A 194 -4.35 -8.06 11.77
C LEU A 194 -5.45 -8.99 11.25
N ASN A 195 -6.26 -8.50 10.33
CA ASN A 195 -7.34 -9.25 9.70
C ASN A 195 -7.11 -9.52 8.21
N GLU A 196 -6.13 -8.85 7.59
CA GLU A 196 -5.79 -9.03 6.18
C GLU A 196 -4.27 -9.18 6.02
N LEU A 197 -3.85 -10.25 5.36
CA LEU A 197 -2.45 -10.54 5.06
C LEU A 197 -2.28 -10.97 3.61
N ASP A 198 -1.43 -10.25 2.87
CA ASP A 198 -0.94 -10.64 1.55
C ASP A 198 0.58 -10.87 1.59
N LEU A 199 1.00 -12.04 1.16
CA LEU A 199 2.39 -12.39 0.96
C LEU A 199 2.62 -12.75 -0.50
N SER A 200 3.11 -11.79 -1.28
CA SER A 200 3.31 -11.94 -2.73
C SER A 200 4.79 -11.96 -3.10
N LEU A 201 5.21 -13.00 -3.86
CA LEU A 201 6.58 -13.14 -4.36
C LEU A 201 7.68 -13.16 -3.27
N CYS A 202 7.32 -13.44 -2.02
CA CYS A 202 8.22 -13.59 -0.88
C CYS A 202 8.76 -15.04 -0.81
N LYS A 203 9.57 -15.42 -1.80
CA LYS A 203 9.94 -16.82 -2.11
C LYS A 203 10.71 -17.55 -1.02
N ASN A 204 11.35 -16.84 -0.11
CA ASN A 204 12.22 -17.40 0.92
C ASN A 204 11.55 -17.54 2.29
N VAL A 205 10.26 -17.25 2.38
CA VAL A 205 9.51 -17.44 3.64
C VAL A 205 9.45 -18.93 3.98
N GLU A 206 9.78 -19.23 5.22
CA GLU A 206 9.82 -20.57 5.79
C GLU A 206 8.58 -20.83 6.65
N ALA A 207 8.10 -22.08 6.70
CA ALA A 207 6.96 -22.50 7.53
C ALA A 207 5.75 -21.54 7.43
N ILE A 208 5.37 -21.17 6.20
CA ILE A 208 4.41 -20.09 5.96
C ILE A 208 3.03 -20.39 6.53
N THR A 209 2.49 -21.58 6.27
CA THR A 209 1.15 -21.97 6.73
C THR A 209 1.09 -22.17 8.24
N GLU A 210 2.13 -22.75 8.82
CA GLU A 210 2.25 -22.95 10.27
C GLU A 210 2.33 -21.63 11.02
N THR A 211 3.09 -20.67 10.46
CA THR A 211 3.26 -19.38 11.13
C THR A 211 2.03 -18.49 10.94
N VAL A 212 1.47 -18.41 9.75
CA VAL A 212 0.27 -17.61 9.48
C VAL A 212 -0.91 -18.11 10.31
N SER A 213 -1.01 -19.42 10.55
CA SER A 213 -2.07 -20.01 11.36
C SER A 213 -2.10 -19.55 12.84
N THR A 214 -1.05 -18.85 13.30
CA THR A 214 -1.02 -18.26 14.65
C THR A 214 -1.73 -16.89 14.72
N VAL A 215 -2.10 -16.32 13.59
CA VAL A 215 -2.81 -15.03 13.51
C VAL A 215 -4.31 -15.29 13.43
N GLU A 216 -4.92 -15.65 14.55
CA GLU A 216 -6.32 -16.11 14.64
C GLU A 216 -7.35 -15.03 14.23
N THR A 217 -6.92 -13.76 14.14
CA THR A 217 -7.76 -12.64 13.73
C THR A 217 -7.97 -12.52 12.23
N LEU A 218 -7.21 -13.30 11.41
CA LEU A 218 -7.26 -13.21 9.95
C LEU A 218 -8.65 -13.56 9.40
N LYS A 219 -9.09 -12.70 8.50
CA LYS A 219 -10.27 -12.83 7.65
C LYS A 219 -9.93 -13.02 6.19
N TYR A 220 -8.85 -12.36 5.73
CA TYR A 220 -8.40 -12.37 4.34
C TYR A 220 -6.95 -12.80 4.29
N LEU A 221 -6.68 -13.91 3.60
CA LEU A 221 -5.33 -14.44 3.43
C LEU A 221 -5.02 -14.71 1.97
N HIS A 222 -4.06 -13.97 1.45
CA HIS A 222 -3.49 -14.15 0.12
C HIS A 222 -2.05 -14.63 0.21
N ILE A 223 -1.73 -15.71 -0.50
CA ILE A 223 -0.36 -16.22 -0.67
C ILE A 223 -0.09 -16.42 -2.15
N PHE A 224 0.70 -15.53 -2.75
CA PHE A 224 1.06 -15.61 -4.16
C PHE A 224 2.55 -15.88 -4.32
N GLN A 225 2.91 -17.05 -4.86
CA GLN A 225 4.28 -17.47 -5.15
C GLN A 225 5.29 -17.19 -4.02
N SER A 226 4.87 -17.45 -2.78
CA SER A 226 5.61 -17.16 -1.55
C SER A 226 5.86 -18.44 -0.76
N GLY A 227 7.12 -18.62 -0.30
CA GLY A 227 7.53 -19.78 0.48
C GLY A 227 7.29 -21.13 -0.19
N VAL A 228 7.43 -22.19 0.59
CA VAL A 228 7.07 -23.55 0.21
C VAL A 228 5.88 -23.99 1.06
N ILE A 229 4.83 -24.49 0.41
CA ILE A 229 3.61 -24.97 1.09
C ILE A 229 3.53 -26.50 0.84
N GLU A 230 3.76 -27.27 1.87
CA GLU A 230 3.67 -28.73 1.84
C GLU A 230 2.35 -29.26 2.36
N SER A 231 1.73 -28.53 3.31
CA SER A 231 0.43 -28.85 3.90
C SER A 231 -0.36 -27.56 4.16
N LEU A 232 -1.67 -27.68 4.10
CA LEU A 232 -2.60 -26.59 4.46
C LEU A 232 -3.27 -26.84 5.82
N GLN A 233 -2.99 -27.96 6.46
CA GLN A 233 -3.73 -28.42 7.66
C GLN A 233 -3.65 -27.44 8.82
N SER A 234 -2.53 -26.72 9.00
CA SER A 234 -2.38 -25.72 10.04
C SER A 234 -3.36 -24.54 9.89
N LEU A 235 -3.77 -24.22 8.68
CA LEU A 235 -4.75 -23.16 8.43
C LEU A 235 -6.15 -23.47 9.01
N ALA A 236 -6.41 -24.69 9.46
CA ALA A 236 -7.63 -25.05 10.18
C ALA A 236 -7.85 -24.23 11.46
N ASN A 237 -6.80 -23.64 12.02
CA ASN A 237 -6.88 -22.75 13.18
C ASN A 237 -7.50 -21.39 12.87
N LEU A 238 -7.53 -20.99 11.59
CA LEU A 238 -8.06 -19.69 11.15
C LEU A 238 -9.58 -19.73 10.98
N THR A 239 -10.29 -19.94 12.07
CA THR A 239 -11.75 -20.13 12.07
C THR A 239 -12.56 -18.87 11.70
N ASN A 240 -11.92 -17.70 11.68
CA ASN A 240 -12.51 -16.42 11.29
C ASN A 240 -12.28 -16.07 9.81
N LEU A 241 -11.65 -16.97 9.04
CA LEU A 241 -11.28 -16.70 7.66
C LEU A 241 -12.54 -16.59 6.78
N GLU A 242 -12.64 -15.51 6.06
CA GLU A 242 -13.70 -15.22 5.08
C GLU A 242 -13.24 -15.47 3.64
N GLU A 243 -11.93 -15.20 3.36
CA GLU A 243 -11.35 -15.44 2.05
C GLU A 243 -9.95 -16.07 2.17
N LEU A 244 -9.69 -17.09 1.34
CA LEU A 244 -8.40 -17.75 1.23
C LEU A 244 -8.00 -17.90 -0.23
N ILE A 245 -6.99 -17.16 -0.68
CA ILE A 245 -6.43 -17.29 -2.02
C ILE A 245 -4.99 -17.75 -1.92
N ILE A 246 -4.69 -18.89 -2.52
CA ILE A 246 -3.33 -19.42 -2.60
C ILE A 246 -3.02 -19.76 -4.05
N GLU A 247 -2.05 -19.06 -4.64
CA GLU A 247 -1.46 -19.41 -5.92
C GLU A 247 0.04 -19.61 -5.71
N ASN A 248 0.50 -20.86 -5.69
CA ASN A 248 1.90 -21.17 -5.42
C ASN A 248 2.48 -22.23 -6.34
N LYS A 249 3.78 -22.21 -6.47
CA LYS A 249 4.55 -23.25 -7.17
C LYS A 249 4.95 -24.33 -6.19
N GLY A 250 5.21 -25.53 -6.71
CA GLY A 250 5.69 -26.64 -5.91
C GLY A 250 4.71 -27.79 -5.89
N LYS A 251 4.76 -28.57 -4.82
CA LYS A 251 3.94 -29.77 -4.68
C LYS A 251 3.35 -29.81 -3.27
N LEU A 252 2.04 -29.78 -3.20
CA LEU A 252 1.34 -30.04 -1.98
C LEU A 252 1.49 -31.53 -1.63
N VAL A 253 2.09 -31.83 -0.47
CA VAL A 253 2.33 -33.18 0.01
C VAL A 253 1.07 -33.75 0.65
N ASP A 254 0.50 -32.97 1.58
CA ASP A 254 -0.79 -33.27 2.19
C ASP A 254 -1.90 -32.50 1.46
N LYS A 255 -2.75 -33.24 0.76
CA LYS A 255 -3.87 -32.71 -0.01
C LYS A 255 -5.18 -32.67 0.78
N ASN A 256 -5.10 -32.82 2.10
CA ASN A 256 -6.28 -32.77 2.94
C ASN A 256 -6.76 -31.33 3.13
N ILE A 257 -7.89 -31.01 2.54
CA ILE A 257 -8.56 -29.70 2.62
C ILE A 257 -9.91 -29.78 3.33
N SER A 258 -10.21 -30.90 4.01
CA SER A 258 -11.51 -31.12 4.64
C SER A 258 -11.87 -30.04 5.67
N PHE A 259 -10.88 -29.41 6.31
CA PHE A 259 -11.07 -28.32 7.25
C PHE A 259 -11.71 -27.08 6.62
N LEU A 260 -11.49 -26.82 5.31
CA LEU A 260 -12.07 -25.66 4.62
C LEU A 260 -13.61 -25.67 4.71
N HIS A 261 -14.21 -26.87 4.71
CA HIS A 261 -15.65 -27.02 4.83
C HIS A 261 -16.18 -26.81 6.27
N THR A 262 -15.28 -26.67 7.25
CA THR A 262 -15.65 -26.40 8.64
C THR A 262 -15.62 -24.92 9.00
N ILE A 263 -15.06 -24.08 8.13
CA ILE A 263 -15.02 -22.63 8.30
C ILE A 263 -16.27 -22.03 7.65
N PRO A 264 -17.16 -21.37 8.42
CA PRO A 264 -18.41 -20.85 7.87
C PRO A 264 -18.18 -19.75 6.83
N ASN A 265 -18.89 -19.84 5.70
CA ASN A 265 -18.89 -18.84 4.63
C ASN A 265 -17.52 -18.55 4.00
N LEU A 266 -16.55 -19.46 4.11
CA LEU A 266 -15.24 -19.29 3.52
C LEU A 266 -15.33 -19.38 1.99
N GLU A 267 -14.90 -18.33 1.31
CA GLU A 267 -14.60 -18.34 -0.12
C GLU A 267 -13.12 -18.69 -0.31
N TYR A 268 -12.81 -19.63 -1.20
CA TYR A 268 -11.42 -20.01 -1.42
C TYR A 268 -11.08 -20.37 -2.86
N SER A 269 -9.85 -20.07 -3.24
CA SER A 269 -9.20 -20.51 -4.48
C SER A 269 -7.78 -20.94 -4.17
N ILE A 270 -7.46 -22.21 -4.42
CA ILE A 270 -6.16 -22.78 -4.08
C ILE A 270 -5.57 -23.46 -5.31
N GLU A 271 -4.43 -22.94 -5.78
CA GLU A 271 -3.63 -23.48 -6.86
C GLU A 271 -2.20 -23.69 -6.39
N ILE A 272 -1.75 -24.96 -6.24
CA ILE A 272 -0.39 -25.31 -5.83
C ILE A 272 0.17 -26.36 -6.79
N GLY A 273 1.00 -25.94 -7.73
CA GLY A 273 1.52 -26.79 -8.78
C GLY A 273 0.39 -27.40 -9.64
N SER A 274 0.17 -28.70 -9.52
CA SER A 274 -0.93 -29.41 -10.23
C SER A 274 -2.19 -29.60 -9.39
N PHE A 275 -2.22 -29.13 -8.16
CA PHE A 275 -3.39 -29.16 -7.28
C PHE A 275 -4.18 -27.88 -7.43
N SER A 276 -5.49 -27.99 -7.71
CA SER A 276 -6.38 -26.85 -7.83
C SER A 276 -7.74 -27.18 -7.25
N VAL A 277 -8.27 -26.28 -6.44
CA VAL A 277 -9.61 -26.36 -5.84
C VAL A 277 -10.12 -24.95 -5.49
N GLY A 278 -11.43 -24.77 -5.63
CA GLY A 278 -12.11 -23.52 -5.25
C GLY A 278 -13.56 -23.73 -4.93
N SER A 279 -14.14 -22.80 -4.21
CA SER A 279 -15.59 -22.75 -3.87
C SER A 279 -16.29 -21.68 -4.68
#